data_d00965da93561a067183df4fb063c389
#
_entry.id   d00965da93561a067183df4fb063c389
#
_cell.length_a   1.000
_cell.length_b   1.000
_cell.length_c   1.000
_cell.angle_alpha   90.00
_cell.angle_beta   90.00
_cell.angle_gamma   90.00
#
_symmetry.space_group_name_H-M   'P 1'
#
loop_
_entity.id
_entity.type
_entity.pdbx_description
1 polymer ?
#
loop_
_entity_poly.entity_id
_entity_poly.type
_entity_poly.pdbx_seq_one_letter_code
_entity_poly.pdbx_strand_id
1 'polypeptide(L)'
;FDYRQNGIDKGVLPDICLNLADAFVHTGRYDKGAMWYRKALSYNDSLNVPEDKRFPAYYGLAQVYMELRDFASCDYYYDMAARHYDQMQPFEKHIYLNNRGNSYYFRADYPKALEMFRKSLDLCRSYPDMTFEGHLTEMNMGETFLLMNQTDSASYYLDLCGDFFRSIGHQTALYYLDTQLIELALKENNLPLARKRLAEAVKPDYVEPNMKHIRNRNLQHYFEEAGDFKQAYHYQMENQRIDDSTRNERIKMR
;
A
#
# COMPACT_ATOMS: atom_id res chain seq x y z
N PHE A 1 -26.09 19.77 0.25
CA PHE A 1 -27.10 18.78 -0.10
C PHE A 1 -28.05 18.65 1.10
N ASP A 2 -29.29 19.08 0.92
CA ASP A 2 -30.32 18.94 1.95
C ASP A 2 -31.07 17.62 1.74
N TYR A 3 -30.63 16.58 2.43
CA TYR A 3 -31.19 15.21 2.37
C TYR A 3 -32.62 15.09 2.92
N ARG A 4 -33.15 16.16 3.53
CA ARG A 4 -34.51 16.13 4.13
C ARG A 4 -35.63 16.12 3.10
N GLN A 5 -35.33 16.45 1.84
CA GLN A 5 -36.38 16.58 0.81
C GLN A 5 -36.52 15.41 -0.14
N ASN A 6 -35.57 14.44 -0.23
CA ASN A 6 -35.53 13.47 -1.33
C ASN A 6 -35.73 12.00 -0.95
N GLY A 7 -36.10 11.65 0.27
CA GLY A 7 -36.40 10.25 0.65
C GLY A 7 -35.20 9.28 0.52
N ILE A 8 -33.95 9.80 0.54
CA ILE A 8 -32.74 8.97 0.48
C ILE A 8 -32.63 8.18 1.77
N ASP A 9 -32.47 6.87 1.65
CA ASP A 9 -32.18 6.00 2.78
C ASP A 9 -30.87 6.48 3.47
N LYS A 10 -31.00 6.91 4.73
CA LYS A 10 -29.84 7.38 5.50
C LYS A 10 -28.81 6.28 5.73
N GLY A 11 -29.22 5.01 5.63
CA GLY A 11 -28.34 3.84 5.78
C GLY A 11 -27.19 3.80 4.77
N VAL A 12 -27.31 4.44 3.61
CA VAL A 12 -26.25 4.50 2.59
C VAL A 12 -25.20 5.61 2.84
N LEU A 13 -25.41 6.51 3.80
CA LEU A 13 -24.52 7.64 4.04
C LEU A 13 -23.09 7.23 4.47
N PRO A 14 -22.89 6.22 5.34
CA PRO A 14 -21.57 5.71 5.65
C PRO A 14 -20.81 5.27 4.40
N ASP A 15 -21.43 4.48 3.53
CA ASP A 15 -20.80 3.93 2.32
C ASP A 15 -20.42 5.05 1.32
N ILE A 16 -21.28 6.05 1.17
CA ILE A 16 -20.96 7.23 0.35
C ILE A 16 -19.73 7.96 0.92
N CYS A 17 -19.67 8.11 2.24
CA CYS A 17 -18.52 8.75 2.88
C CYS A 17 -17.24 7.93 2.72
N LEU A 18 -17.30 6.59 2.81
CA LEU A 18 -16.16 5.70 2.56
C LEU A 18 -15.66 5.84 1.12
N ASN A 19 -16.55 5.75 0.13
CA ASN A 19 -16.17 5.89 -1.28
C ASN A 19 -15.54 7.27 -1.60
N LEU A 20 -16.07 8.34 -0.98
CA LEU A 20 -15.46 9.68 -1.11
C LEU A 20 -14.09 9.74 -0.45
N ALA A 21 -13.92 9.12 0.71
CA ALA A 21 -12.65 9.06 1.41
C ALA A 21 -11.60 8.34 0.56
N ASP A 22 -11.94 7.16 0.02
CA ASP A 22 -11.07 6.37 -0.87
C ASP A 22 -10.64 7.20 -2.09
N ALA A 23 -11.58 7.88 -2.76
CA ALA A 23 -11.27 8.73 -3.90
C ALA A 23 -10.30 9.87 -3.55
N PHE A 24 -10.43 10.48 -2.36
CA PHE A 24 -9.47 11.49 -1.90
C PHE A 24 -8.11 10.92 -1.57
N VAL A 25 -8.04 9.76 -0.91
CA VAL A 25 -6.79 9.08 -0.59
C VAL A 25 -6.04 8.70 -1.87
N HIS A 26 -6.71 8.12 -2.86
CA HIS A 26 -6.11 7.78 -4.16
C HIS A 26 -5.53 9.00 -4.89
N THR A 27 -6.07 10.18 -4.66
CA THR A 27 -5.53 11.43 -5.25
C THR A 27 -4.51 12.15 -4.34
N GLY A 28 -4.07 11.53 -3.23
CA GLY A 28 -3.09 12.08 -2.29
C GLY A 28 -3.65 13.19 -1.39
N ARG A 29 -4.97 13.38 -1.35
CA ARG A 29 -5.65 14.40 -0.52
C ARG A 29 -6.04 13.79 0.83
N TYR A 30 -5.02 13.46 1.61
CA TYR A 30 -5.15 12.69 2.84
C TYR A 30 -5.98 13.40 3.92
N ASP A 31 -5.90 14.74 4.01
CA ASP A 31 -6.74 15.56 4.91
C ASP A 31 -8.22 15.33 4.67
N LYS A 32 -8.63 15.35 3.39
CA LYS A 32 -10.02 15.13 3.00
C LYS A 32 -10.43 13.66 3.14
N GLY A 33 -9.54 12.74 2.81
CA GLY A 33 -9.76 11.32 3.04
C GLY A 33 -10.09 11.04 4.51
N ALA A 34 -9.24 11.49 5.44
CA ALA A 34 -9.46 11.33 6.87
C ALA A 34 -10.75 12.01 7.36
N MET A 35 -11.08 13.19 6.84
CA MET A 35 -12.32 13.88 7.17
C MET A 35 -13.55 13.02 6.80
N TRP A 36 -13.55 12.43 5.61
CA TRP A 36 -14.67 11.62 5.14
C TRP A 36 -14.77 10.28 5.85
N TYR A 37 -13.66 9.61 6.18
CA TYR A 37 -13.69 8.41 7.03
C TYR A 37 -14.25 8.71 8.43
N ARG A 38 -13.84 9.83 9.08
CA ARG A 38 -14.43 10.24 10.38
C ARG A 38 -15.90 10.55 10.25
N LYS A 39 -16.35 11.13 9.12
CA LYS A 39 -17.77 11.38 8.86
C LYS A 39 -18.54 10.07 8.68
N ALA A 40 -17.96 9.05 8.05
CA ALA A 40 -18.54 7.71 8.00
C ALA A 40 -18.76 7.14 9.41
N LEU A 41 -17.76 7.23 10.30
CA LEU A 41 -17.88 6.81 11.70
C LEU A 41 -18.98 7.58 12.43
N SER A 42 -19.09 8.90 12.24
CA SER A 42 -20.15 9.72 12.82
C SER A 42 -21.55 9.29 12.36
N TYR A 43 -21.71 8.93 11.09
CA TYR A 43 -22.97 8.36 10.60
C TYR A 43 -23.23 6.96 11.17
N ASN A 44 -22.19 6.12 11.27
CA ASN A 44 -22.30 4.82 11.93
C ASN A 44 -22.80 4.94 13.36
N ASP A 45 -22.30 5.93 14.12
CA ASP A 45 -22.79 6.22 15.49
C ASP A 45 -24.26 6.66 15.49
N SER A 46 -24.64 7.59 14.62
CA SER A 46 -26.00 8.12 14.55
C SER A 46 -27.04 7.10 14.10
N LEU A 47 -26.62 6.08 13.36
CA LEU A 47 -27.45 4.99 12.85
C LEU A 47 -27.36 3.74 13.70
N ASN A 48 -26.62 3.76 14.81
CA ASN A 48 -26.34 2.62 15.68
C ASN A 48 -25.81 1.39 14.91
N VAL A 49 -24.94 1.64 13.92
CA VAL A 49 -24.27 0.56 13.18
C VAL A 49 -23.37 -0.22 14.14
N PRO A 50 -23.44 -1.56 14.17
CA PRO A 50 -22.56 -2.37 15.01
C PRO A 50 -21.09 -2.07 14.79
N GLU A 51 -20.29 -2.16 15.86
CA GLU A 51 -18.88 -1.75 15.81
C GLU A 51 -18.04 -2.64 14.88
N ASP A 52 -18.38 -3.93 14.79
CA ASP A 52 -17.77 -4.89 13.85
C ASP A 52 -17.97 -4.53 12.37
N LYS A 53 -18.94 -3.67 12.03
CA LYS A 53 -19.18 -3.16 10.67
C LYS A 53 -18.44 -1.87 10.35
N ARG A 54 -17.67 -1.33 11.30
CA ARG A 54 -16.94 -0.06 11.14
C ARG A 54 -15.51 -0.26 10.62
N PHE A 55 -15.11 -1.52 10.42
CA PHE A 55 -13.78 -1.89 9.94
C PHE A 55 -13.29 -1.05 8.74
N PRO A 56 -14.09 -0.81 7.66
CA PRO A 56 -13.62 -0.03 6.51
C PRO A 56 -13.16 1.38 6.88
N ALA A 57 -13.86 2.06 7.79
CA ALA A 57 -13.48 3.40 8.23
C ALA A 57 -12.22 3.39 9.12
N TYR A 58 -12.08 2.43 10.04
CA TYR A 58 -10.87 2.28 10.85
C TYR A 58 -9.67 1.94 9.99
N TYR A 59 -9.82 0.99 9.08
CA TYR A 59 -8.79 0.62 8.12
C TYR A 59 -8.36 1.81 7.26
N GLY A 60 -9.32 2.54 6.68
CA GLY A 60 -9.03 3.71 5.84
C GLY A 60 -8.27 4.81 6.60
N LEU A 61 -8.65 5.07 7.86
CA LEU A 61 -7.90 6.00 8.71
C LEU A 61 -6.49 5.51 9.03
N ALA A 62 -6.33 4.21 9.35
CA ALA A 62 -5.02 3.63 9.58
C ALA A 62 -4.12 3.78 8.33
N GLN A 63 -4.66 3.53 7.14
CA GLN A 63 -3.95 3.71 5.88
C GLN A 63 -3.53 5.18 5.66
N VAL A 64 -4.45 6.14 5.85
CA VAL A 64 -4.12 7.57 5.74
C VAL A 64 -2.96 7.94 6.67
N TYR A 65 -3.00 7.52 7.93
CA TYR A 65 -1.94 7.84 8.88
C TYR A 65 -0.63 7.11 8.57
N MET A 66 -0.69 5.91 8.00
CA MET A 66 0.49 5.20 7.48
C MET A 66 1.16 6.02 6.36
N GLU A 67 0.37 6.51 5.39
CA GLU A 67 0.86 7.36 4.30
C GLU A 67 1.54 8.63 4.82
N LEU A 68 0.96 9.24 5.84
CA LEU A 68 1.50 10.44 6.49
C LEU A 68 2.65 10.17 7.46
N ARG A 69 3.07 8.90 7.63
CA ARG A 69 4.10 8.48 8.60
C ARG A 69 3.77 8.86 10.05
N ASP A 70 2.50 9.04 10.37
CA ASP A 70 2.02 9.15 11.75
C ASP A 70 1.66 7.76 12.28
N PHE A 71 2.69 7.03 12.67
CA PHE A 71 2.54 5.64 13.07
C PHE A 71 1.81 5.45 14.41
N ALA A 72 1.78 6.47 15.26
CA ALA A 72 1.01 6.41 16.51
C ALA A 72 -0.51 6.40 16.22
N SER A 73 -0.98 7.31 15.37
CA SER A 73 -2.38 7.32 14.93
C SER A 73 -2.72 6.10 14.07
N CYS A 74 -1.80 5.66 13.21
CA CYS A 74 -1.94 4.44 12.42
C CYS A 74 -2.18 3.21 13.32
N ASP A 75 -1.35 3.02 14.36
CA ASP A 75 -1.50 1.92 15.32
C ASP A 75 -2.83 1.99 16.05
N TYR A 76 -3.22 3.17 16.52
CA TYR A 76 -4.50 3.36 17.20
C TYR A 76 -5.69 2.82 16.37
N TYR A 77 -5.74 3.17 15.07
CA TYR A 77 -6.84 2.74 14.22
C TYR A 77 -6.76 1.25 13.83
N TYR A 78 -5.55 0.71 13.65
CA TYR A 78 -5.40 -0.75 13.49
C TYR A 78 -5.79 -1.51 14.74
N ASP A 79 -5.51 -1.00 15.95
CA ASP A 79 -5.91 -1.63 17.21
C ASP A 79 -7.44 -1.57 17.40
N MET A 80 -8.09 -0.47 16.93
CA MET A 80 -9.57 -0.42 16.89
C MET A 80 -10.14 -1.49 15.96
N ALA A 81 -9.57 -1.66 14.76
CA ALA A 81 -9.98 -2.70 13.82
C ALA A 81 -9.73 -4.12 14.40
N ALA A 82 -8.59 -4.34 15.07
CA ALA A 82 -8.19 -5.64 15.61
C ALA A 82 -9.16 -6.20 16.67
N ARG A 83 -9.90 -5.34 17.37
CA ARG A 83 -10.90 -5.77 18.38
C ARG A 83 -11.98 -6.69 17.81
N HIS A 84 -12.22 -6.59 16.50
CA HIS A 84 -13.23 -7.35 15.78
C HIS A 84 -12.64 -8.30 14.73
N TYR A 85 -11.35 -8.62 14.86
CA TYR A 85 -10.64 -9.43 13.87
C TYR A 85 -11.31 -10.79 13.63
N ASP A 86 -11.81 -11.45 14.69
CA ASP A 86 -12.43 -12.77 14.56
C ASP A 86 -13.75 -12.73 13.77
N GLN A 87 -14.47 -11.60 13.80
CA GLN A 87 -15.72 -11.38 13.06
C GLN A 87 -15.51 -10.96 11.60
N MET A 88 -14.28 -10.54 11.23
CA MET A 88 -13.95 -10.13 9.87
C MET A 88 -14.10 -11.28 8.87
N GLN A 89 -14.59 -10.95 7.67
CA GLN A 89 -14.57 -11.88 6.54
C GLN A 89 -13.12 -12.17 6.10
N PRO A 90 -12.84 -13.28 5.40
CA PRO A 90 -11.48 -13.63 4.98
C PRO A 90 -10.76 -12.50 4.22
N PHE A 91 -11.46 -11.82 3.32
CA PHE A 91 -10.90 -10.70 2.57
C PHE A 91 -10.54 -9.51 3.48
N GLU A 92 -11.38 -9.17 4.46
CA GLU A 92 -11.11 -8.11 5.44
C GLU A 92 -9.91 -8.45 6.33
N LYS A 93 -9.79 -9.73 6.74
CA LYS A 93 -8.62 -10.24 7.48
C LYS A 93 -7.33 -10.10 6.67
N HIS A 94 -7.39 -10.44 5.38
CA HIS A 94 -6.25 -10.21 4.48
C HIS A 94 -5.88 -8.73 4.41
N ILE A 95 -6.84 -7.84 4.13
CA ILE A 95 -6.62 -6.40 4.10
C ILE A 95 -5.93 -5.93 5.39
N TYR A 96 -6.47 -6.32 6.54
CA TYR A 96 -5.89 -5.97 7.85
C TYR A 96 -4.43 -6.44 7.97
N LEU A 97 -4.16 -7.73 7.72
CA LEU A 97 -2.85 -8.34 7.90
C LEU A 97 -1.83 -7.76 6.90
N ASN A 98 -2.18 -7.69 5.62
CA ASN A 98 -1.28 -7.19 4.58
C ASN A 98 -0.90 -5.72 4.81
N ASN A 99 -1.87 -4.88 5.14
CA ASN A 99 -1.58 -3.45 5.34
C ASN A 99 -0.98 -3.15 6.72
N ARG A 100 -1.25 -3.97 7.74
CA ARG A 100 -0.48 -3.92 8.99
C ARG A 100 0.98 -4.30 8.73
N GLY A 101 1.24 -5.27 7.87
CA GLY A 101 2.57 -5.62 7.37
C GLY A 101 3.26 -4.43 6.69
N ASN A 102 2.56 -3.73 5.79
CA ASN A 102 3.05 -2.50 5.16
C ASN A 102 3.40 -1.41 6.18
N SER A 103 2.59 -1.25 7.23
CA SER A 103 2.88 -0.30 8.30
C SER A 103 4.20 -0.61 9.02
N TYR A 104 4.50 -1.88 9.29
CA TYR A 104 5.79 -2.30 9.83
C TYR A 104 6.93 -2.14 8.82
N TYR A 105 6.71 -2.48 7.54
CA TYR A 105 7.66 -2.27 6.46
C TYR A 105 8.12 -0.80 6.38
N PHE A 106 7.19 0.15 6.40
CA PHE A 106 7.51 1.58 6.34
C PHE A 106 8.21 2.14 7.58
N ARG A 107 8.19 1.40 8.70
CA ARG A 107 8.98 1.68 9.91
C ARG A 107 10.32 0.97 9.94
N ALA A 108 10.67 0.23 8.88
CA ALA A 108 11.83 -0.66 8.83
C ALA A 108 11.82 -1.80 9.88
N ASP A 109 10.65 -2.14 10.45
CA ASP A 109 10.47 -3.33 11.30
C ASP A 109 10.14 -4.54 10.40
N TYR A 110 11.12 -4.94 9.60
CA TYR A 110 10.96 -6.00 8.58
C TYR A 110 10.57 -7.36 9.16
N PRO A 111 11.09 -7.79 10.34
CA PRO A 111 10.65 -9.04 10.94
C PRO A 111 9.15 -9.07 11.22
N LYS A 112 8.58 -8.00 11.79
CA LYS A 112 7.12 -7.90 12.02
C LYS A 112 6.34 -7.75 10.73
N ALA A 113 6.87 -7.03 9.74
CA ALA A 113 6.26 -6.96 8.42
C ALA A 113 6.10 -8.36 7.81
N LEU A 114 7.18 -9.16 7.79
CA LEU A 114 7.15 -10.53 7.28
C LEU A 114 6.23 -11.45 8.09
N GLU A 115 6.12 -11.27 9.42
CA GLU A 115 5.17 -12.03 10.24
C GLU A 115 3.73 -11.78 9.77
N MET A 116 3.36 -10.50 9.58
CA MET A 116 2.01 -10.14 9.12
C MET A 116 1.74 -10.64 7.69
N PHE A 117 2.71 -10.48 6.79
CA PHE A 117 2.59 -10.98 5.41
C PHE A 117 2.46 -12.50 5.35
N ARG A 118 3.19 -13.26 6.16
CA ARG A 118 3.04 -14.73 6.22
C ARG A 118 1.63 -15.12 6.66
N LYS A 119 1.10 -14.50 7.73
CA LYS A 119 -0.27 -14.74 8.17
C LYS A 119 -1.29 -14.41 7.08
N SER A 120 -1.07 -13.32 6.35
CA SER A 120 -1.91 -12.91 5.21
C SER A 120 -1.85 -13.93 4.07
N LEU A 121 -0.65 -14.37 3.71
CA LEU A 121 -0.43 -15.34 2.64
C LEU A 121 -1.03 -16.71 2.97
N ASP A 122 -0.86 -17.19 4.20
CA ASP A 122 -1.44 -18.46 4.67
C ASP A 122 -2.98 -18.40 4.63
N LEU A 123 -3.56 -17.25 4.99
CA LEU A 123 -4.99 -17.01 4.84
C LEU A 123 -5.42 -17.09 3.37
N CYS A 124 -4.75 -16.35 2.47
CA CYS A 124 -5.07 -16.35 1.04
C CYS A 124 -5.00 -17.76 0.43
N ARG A 125 -4.00 -18.56 0.80
CA ARG A 125 -3.84 -19.94 0.33
C ARG A 125 -4.99 -20.87 0.76
N SER A 126 -5.73 -20.51 1.80
CA SER A 126 -6.90 -21.26 2.27
C SER A 126 -8.18 -20.95 1.48
N TYR A 127 -8.16 -19.91 0.61
CA TYR A 127 -9.31 -19.44 -0.15
C TYR A 127 -8.93 -19.27 -1.64
N PRO A 128 -9.42 -20.14 -2.55
CA PRO A 128 -9.05 -20.09 -3.98
C PRO A 128 -9.40 -18.79 -4.70
N ASP A 129 -10.43 -18.07 -4.23
CA ASP A 129 -10.85 -16.77 -4.75
C ASP A 129 -9.94 -15.60 -4.31
N MET A 130 -8.97 -15.86 -3.43
CA MET A 130 -7.98 -14.87 -2.95
C MET A 130 -6.58 -15.07 -3.57
N THR A 131 -6.49 -15.68 -4.74
CA THR A 131 -5.22 -15.92 -5.43
C THR A 131 -4.49 -14.61 -5.78
N PHE A 132 -5.22 -13.60 -6.24
CA PHE A 132 -4.66 -12.29 -6.57
C PHE A 132 -4.03 -11.62 -5.35
N GLU A 133 -4.72 -11.62 -4.23
CA GLU A 133 -4.28 -11.06 -2.95
C GLU A 133 -3.06 -11.79 -2.39
N GLY A 134 -3.02 -13.10 -2.58
CA GLY A 134 -1.86 -13.93 -2.22
C GLY A 134 -0.61 -13.49 -2.97
N HIS A 135 -0.70 -13.30 -4.28
CA HIS A 135 0.42 -12.85 -5.10
C HIS A 135 0.83 -11.39 -4.81
N LEU A 136 -0.10 -10.49 -4.45
CA LEU A 136 0.26 -9.17 -3.95
C LEU A 136 1.05 -9.26 -2.63
N THR A 137 0.66 -10.16 -1.75
CA THR A 137 1.37 -10.39 -0.48
C THR A 137 2.78 -10.96 -0.72
N GLU A 138 2.94 -11.90 -1.66
CA GLU A 138 4.24 -12.44 -2.06
C GLU A 138 5.15 -11.32 -2.61
N MET A 139 4.62 -10.39 -3.39
CA MET A 139 5.35 -9.24 -3.89
C MET A 139 5.84 -8.31 -2.76
N ASN A 140 4.99 -8.03 -1.75
CA ASN A 140 5.37 -7.27 -0.56
C ASN A 140 6.46 -7.99 0.25
N MET A 141 6.42 -9.31 0.34
CA MET A 141 7.47 -10.12 0.98
C MET A 141 8.77 -10.02 0.18
N GLY A 142 8.73 -10.13 -1.15
CA GLY A 142 9.89 -9.96 -2.02
C GLY A 142 10.60 -8.62 -1.78
N GLU A 143 9.85 -7.51 -1.77
CA GLU A 143 10.39 -6.17 -1.46
C GLU A 143 11.00 -6.11 -0.07
N THR A 144 10.34 -6.70 0.93
CA THR A 144 10.86 -6.72 2.30
C THR A 144 12.19 -7.47 2.39
N PHE A 145 12.31 -8.62 1.70
CA PHE A 145 13.56 -9.37 1.63
C PHE A 145 14.67 -8.62 0.89
N LEU A 146 14.33 -7.84 -0.15
CA LEU A 146 15.30 -6.96 -0.82
C LEU A 146 15.90 -5.95 0.15
N LEU A 147 15.07 -5.30 1.01
CA LEU A 147 15.57 -4.35 2.00
C LEU A 147 16.39 -5.02 3.11
N MET A 148 16.14 -6.28 3.38
CA MET A 148 16.95 -7.11 4.30
C MET A 148 18.21 -7.67 3.64
N ASN A 149 18.46 -7.37 2.37
CA ASN A 149 19.56 -7.91 1.58
C ASN A 149 19.57 -9.45 1.46
N GLN A 150 18.38 -10.06 1.49
CA GLN A 150 18.16 -11.51 1.35
C GLN A 150 17.70 -11.83 -0.09
N THR A 151 18.62 -11.75 -1.03
CA THR A 151 18.34 -11.83 -2.49
C THR A 151 17.71 -13.14 -2.91
N ASP A 152 18.12 -14.28 -2.35
CA ASP A 152 17.54 -15.59 -2.67
C ASP A 152 16.05 -15.67 -2.29
N SER A 153 15.71 -15.21 -1.09
CA SER A 153 14.31 -15.15 -0.65
C SER A 153 13.49 -14.14 -1.46
N ALA A 154 14.09 -13.00 -1.80
CA ALA A 154 13.44 -12.00 -2.65
C ALA A 154 13.14 -12.58 -4.04
N SER A 155 14.13 -13.20 -4.69
CA SER A 155 13.96 -13.85 -6.01
C SER A 155 12.83 -14.88 -5.97
N TYR A 156 12.82 -15.76 -4.96
CA TYR A 156 11.79 -16.79 -4.82
C TYR A 156 10.37 -16.21 -4.82
N TYR A 157 10.11 -15.18 -3.99
CA TYR A 157 8.76 -14.60 -3.91
C TYR A 157 8.41 -13.76 -5.13
N LEU A 158 9.38 -13.05 -5.72
CA LEU A 158 9.15 -12.26 -6.94
C LEU A 158 8.90 -13.14 -8.16
N ASP A 159 9.51 -14.32 -8.25
CA ASP A 159 9.24 -15.28 -9.31
C ASP A 159 7.83 -15.87 -9.18
N LEU A 160 7.41 -16.28 -7.96
CA LEU A 160 6.07 -16.80 -7.71
C LEU A 160 4.97 -15.84 -8.18
N CYS A 161 5.04 -14.57 -7.76
CA CYS A 161 4.02 -13.59 -8.14
C CYS A 161 4.20 -13.10 -9.59
N GLY A 162 5.42 -13.13 -10.12
CA GLY A 162 5.74 -12.59 -11.44
C GLY A 162 5.05 -13.34 -12.56
N ASP A 163 5.04 -14.66 -12.53
CA ASP A 163 4.37 -15.50 -13.54
C ASP A 163 2.87 -15.25 -13.53
N PHE A 164 2.27 -15.10 -12.36
CA PHE A 164 0.85 -14.81 -12.24
C PHE A 164 0.52 -13.43 -12.84
N PHE A 165 1.19 -12.35 -12.42
CA PHE A 165 0.87 -11.00 -12.90
C PHE A 165 1.14 -10.82 -14.39
N ARG A 166 2.13 -11.51 -14.97
CA ARG A 166 2.35 -11.53 -16.42
C ARG A 166 1.23 -12.26 -17.14
N SER A 167 0.74 -13.37 -16.60
CA SER A 167 -0.35 -14.15 -17.21
C SER A 167 -1.66 -13.37 -17.32
N ILE A 168 -1.97 -12.50 -16.34
CA ILE A 168 -3.18 -11.69 -16.33
C ILE A 168 -2.98 -10.26 -16.91
N GLY A 169 -1.73 -9.87 -17.22
CA GLY A 169 -1.40 -8.56 -17.80
C GLY A 169 -1.71 -7.36 -16.89
N HIS A 170 -1.63 -7.50 -15.56
CA HIS A 170 -2.02 -6.44 -14.62
C HIS A 170 -0.96 -5.34 -14.50
N GLN A 171 -1.15 -4.23 -15.22
CA GLN A 171 -0.13 -3.19 -15.44
C GLN A 171 0.44 -2.58 -14.15
N THR A 172 -0.40 -2.30 -13.16
CA THR A 172 0.07 -1.71 -11.88
C THR A 172 0.94 -2.70 -11.08
N ALA A 173 0.53 -3.98 -11.01
CA ALA A 173 1.32 -5.00 -10.34
C ALA A 173 2.64 -5.27 -11.10
N LEU A 174 2.62 -5.29 -12.43
CA LEU A 174 3.83 -5.43 -13.24
C LEU A 174 4.79 -4.25 -13.06
N TYR A 175 4.28 -3.01 -12.97
CA TYR A 175 5.12 -1.86 -12.66
C TYR A 175 5.85 -2.01 -11.32
N TYR A 176 5.14 -2.49 -10.30
CA TYR A 176 5.72 -2.71 -8.97
C TYR A 176 6.72 -3.87 -8.98
N LEU A 177 6.37 -4.96 -9.63
CA LEU A 177 7.27 -6.11 -9.84
C LEU A 177 8.56 -5.71 -10.57
N ASP A 178 8.45 -5.00 -11.71
CA ASP A 178 9.61 -4.53 -12.48
C ASP A 178 10.53 -3.65 -11.61
N THR A 179 9.94 -2.82 -10.76
CA THR A 179 10.67 -1.97 -9.81
C THR A 179 11.55 -2.81 -8.88
N GLN A 180 11.00 -3.90 -8.34
CA GLN A 180 11.72 -4.80 -7.43
C GLN A 180 12.75 -5.65 -8.16
N LEU A 181 12.44 -6.12 -9.37
CA LEU A 181 13.36 -6.92 -10.17
C LEU A 181 14.57 -6.11 -10.66
N ILE A 182 14.43 -4.80 -10.87
CA ILE A 182 15.57 -3.91 -11.13
C ILE A 182 16.48 -3.87 -9.90
N GLU A 183 15.93 -3.65 -8.71
CA GLU A 183 16.70 -3.61 -7.46
C GLU A 183 17.36 -4.96 -7.16
N LEU A 184 16.66 -6.08 -7.38
CA LEU A 184 17.23 -7.42 -7.23
C LEU A 184 18.49 -7.58 -8.09
N ALA A 185 18.41 -7.22 -9.38
CA ALA A 185 19.54 -7.32 -10.30
C ALA A 185 20.73 -6.43 -9.85
N LEU A 186 20.47 -5.25 -9.28
CA LEU A 186 21.52 -4.39 -8.72
C LEU A 186 22.18 -5.04 -7.50
N LYS A 187 21.41 -5.60 -6.60
CA LYS A 187 21.93 -6.30 -5.41
C LYS A 187 22.74 -7.56 -5.76
N GLU A 188 22.47 -8.16 -6.90
CA GLU A 188 23.23 -9.27 -7.47
C GLU A 188 24.44 -8.80 -8.29
N ASN A 189 24.76 -7.49 -8.27
CA ASN A 189 25.82 -6.87 -9.06
C ASN A 189 25.68 -7.09 -10.58
N ASN A 190 24.44 -7.19 -11.08
CA ASN A 190 24.12 -7.46 -12.48
C ASN A 190 23.52 -6.21 -13.15
N LEU A 191 24.34 -5.18 -13.32
CA LEU A 191 23.94 -3.92 -13.98
C LEU A 191 23.39 -4.12 -15.41
N PRO A 192 23.95 -5.03 -16.26
CA PRO A 192 23.36 -5.31 -17.57
C PRO A 192 21.91 -5.83 -17.49
N LEU A 193 21.61 -6.71 -16.53
CA LEU A 193 20.25 -7.22 -16.31
C LEU A 193 19.33 -6.12 -15.80
N ALA A 194 19.78 -5.29 -14.85
CA ALA A 194 19.00 -4.15 -14.35
C ALA A 194 18.64 -3.18 -15.50
N ARG A 195 19.59 -2.90 -16.39
CA ARG A 195 19.37 -2.07 -17.60
C ARG A 195 18.33 -2.67 -18.53
N LYS A 196 18.41 -3.97 -18.80
CA LYS A 196 17.43 -4.69 -19.63
C LYS A 196 16.03 -4.60 -19.02
N ARG A 197 15.88 -4.90 -17.72
CA ARG A 197 14.60 -4.82 -17.01
C ARG A 197 14.01 -3.42 -17.01
N LEU A 198 14.84 -2.38 -16.83
CA LEU A 198 14.40 -0.99 -16.91
C LEU A 198 13.88 -0.62 -18.30
N ALA A 199 14.52 -1.09 -19.36
CA ALA A 199 14.11 -0.82 -20.74
C ALA A 199 12.78 -1.52 -21.10
N GLU A 200 12.52 -2.69 -20.54
CA GLU A 200 11.32 -3.52 -20.77
C GLU A 200 10.17 -3.19 -19.78
N ALA A 201 10.41 -2.39 -18.73
CA ALA A 201 9.46 -2.13 -17.67
C ALA A 201 8.20 -1.41 -18.17
N VAL A 202 7.04 -1.83 -17.66
CA VAL A 202 5.75 -1.22 -17.98
C VAL A 202 5.64 0.21 -17.44
N LYS A 203 4.83 1.04 -18.08
CA LYS A 203 4.60 2.45 -17.74
C LYS A 203 3.09 2.71 -17.65
N PRO A 204 2.46 2.44 -16.49
CA PRO A 204 1.04 2.73 -16.32
C PRO A 204 0.77 4.24 -16.30
N ASP A 205 -0.44 4.64 -16.68
CA ASP A 205 -0.84 6.06 -16.72
C ASP A 205 -0.85 6.72 -15.34
N TYR A 206 -1.15 5.96 -14.31
CA TYR A 206 -1.16 6.42 -12.92
C TYR A 206 -0.39 5.47 -12.01
N VAL A 207 0.39 6.05 -11.10
CA VAL A 207 1.14 5.34 -10.04
C VAL A 207 0.95 6.06 -8.72
N GLU A 208 0.60 5.32 -7.69
CA GLU A 208 0.46 5.84 -6.33
C GLU A 208 1.80 6.41 -5.80
N PRO A 209 1.76 7.49 -4.98
CA PRO A 209 2.97 8.15 -4.49
C PRO A 209 3.98 7.22 -3.82
N ASN A 210 3.53 6.27 -3.00
CA ASN A 210 4.42 5.31 -2.34
C ASN A 210 5.14 4.40 -3.33
N MET A 211 4.44 3.85 -4.32
CA MET A 211 5.04 3.02 -5.36
C MET A 211 6.03 3.84 -6.20
N LYS A 212 5.67 5.09 -6.50
CA LYS A 212 6.57 6.02 -7.19
C LYS A 212 7.82 6.31 -6.37
N HIS A 213 7.68 6.49 -5.06
CA HIS A 213 8.81 6.72 -4.14
C HIS A 213 9.77 5.51 -4.12
N ILE A 214 9.23 4.28 -4.03
CA ILE A 214 10.05 3.05 -4.08
C ILE A 214 10.79 2.97 -5.41
N ARG A 215 10.10 3.19 -6.53
CA ARG A 215 10.73 3.15 -7.85
C ARG A 215 11.81 4.20 -8.01
N ASN A 216 11.57 5.44 -7.60
CA ASN A 216 12.57 6.50 -7.68
C ASN A 216 13.82 6.17 -6.85
N ARG A 217 13.67 5.57 -5.66
CA ARG A 217 14.79 5.08 -4.86
C ARG A 217 15.62 4.05 -5.64
N ASN A 218 14.96 3.07 -6.25
CA ASN A 218 15.63 2.01 -6.99
C ASN A 218 16.27 2.54 -8.28
N LEU A 219 15.65 3.52 -8.96
CA LEU A 219 16.24 4.20 -10.10
C LEU A 219 17.41 5.11 -9.72
N GLN A 220 17.34 5.78 -8.57
CA GLN A 220 18.50 6.50 -8.03
C GLN A 220 19.69 5.55 -7.90
N HIS A 221 19.51 4.41 -7.22
CA HIS A 221 20.53 3.39 -7.05
C HIS A 221 21.07 2.87 -8.41
N TYR A 222 20.17 2.57 -9.35
CA TYR A 222 20.57 2.15 -10.71
C TYR A 222 21.46 3.17 -11.40
N PHE A 223 21.12 4.45 -11.36
CA PHE A 223 21.89 5.49 -12.03
C PHE A 223 23.21 5.82 -11.30
N GLU A 224 23.27 5.65 -9.98
CA GLU A 224 24.52 5.71 -9.20
C GLU A 224 25.48 4.61 -9.67
N GLU A 225 25.03 3.36 -9.74
CA GLU A 225 25.83 2.22 -10.24
C GLU A 225 26.22 2.36 -11.72
N ALA A 226 25.36 2.99 -12.54
CA ALA A 226 25.64 3.27 -13.94
C ALA A 226 26.57 4.48 -14.15
N GLY A 227 26.94 5.23 -13.10
CA GLY A 227 27.75 6.44 -13.16
C GLY A 227 27.05 7.68 -13.72
N ASP A 228 25.73 7.65 -13.89
CA ASP A 228 24.91 8.80 -14.31
C ASP A 228 24.35 9.56 -13.09
N PHE A 229 25.24 10.26 -12.42
CA PHE A 229 24.90 11.02 -11.21
C PHE A 229 23.87 12.13 -11.44
N LYS A 230 23.72 12.61 -12.67
CA LYS A 230 22.69 13.61 -13.01
C LYS A 230 21.30 12.99 -12.93
N GLN A 231 21.11 11.79 -13.47
CA GLN A 231 19.85 11.07 -13.35
C GLN A 231 19.59 10.60 -11.92
N ALA A 232 20.62 10.12 -11.22
CA ALA A 232 20.51 9.75 -9.81
C ALA A 232 19.99 10.92 -8.96
N TYR A 233 20.59 12.11 -9.11
CA TYR A 233 20.13 13.33 -8.44
C TYR A 233 18.68 13.72 -8.82
N HIS A 234 18.30 13.56 -10.09
CA HIS A 234 16.92 13.80 -10.52
C HIS A 234 15.93 12.96 -9.72
N TYR A 235 16.14 11.65 -9.58
CA TYR A 235 15.24 10.76 -8.83
C TYR A 235 15.27 11.03 -7.32
N GLN A 236 16.41 11.41 -6.76
CA GLN A 236 16.49 11.88 -5.37
C GLN A 236 15.59 13.11 -5.14
N MET A 237 15.64 14.10 -6.04
CA MET A 237 14.83 15.31 -5.95
C MET A 237 13.34 15.03 -6.15
N GLU A 238 12.96 14.06 -7.01
CA GLU A 238 11.56 13.64 -7.15
C GLU A 238 11.04 13.02 -5.84
N ASN A 239 11.84 12.20 -5.14
CA ASN A 239 11.47 11.67 -3.84
C ASN A 239 11.36 12.76 -2.77
N GLN A 240 12.27 13.74 -2.77
CA GLN A 240 12.17 14.89 -1.87
C GLN A 240 10.85 15.65 -2.05
N ARG A 241 10.38 15.82 -3.29
CA ARG A 241 9.08 16.46 -3.57
C ARG A 241 7.89 15.65 -3.02
N ILE A 242 7.95 14.32 -3.12
CA ILE A 242 6.93 13.44 -2.55
C ILE A 242 6.91 13.57 -1.02
N ASP A 243 8.07 13.56 -0.38
CA ASP A 243 8.20 13.70 1.08
C ASP A 243 7.71 15.06 1.57
N ASP A 244 8.03 16.15 0.85
CA ASP A 244 7.56 17.49 1.19
C ASP A 244 6.03 17.61 1.04
N SER A 245 5.45 17.01 0.00
CA SER A 245 4.00 16.93 -0.18
C SER A 245 3.32 16.18 0.97
N THR A 246 3.85 15.02 1.35
CA THR A 246 3.37 14.21 2.47
C THR A 246 3.45 14.97 3.80
N ARG A 247 4.55 15.69 4.02
CA ARG A 247 4.74 16.55 5.20
C ARG A 247 3.69 17.66 5.26
N ASN A 248 3.42 18.31 4.13
CA ASN A 248 2.42 19.37 4.04
C ASN A 248 1.00 18.85 4.33
N GLU A 249 0.62 17.67 3.80
CA GLU A 249 -0.66 17.05 4.12
C GLU A 249 -0.77 16.73 5.63
N ARG A 250 0.30 16.21 6.25
CA ARG A 250 0.33 15.96 7.70
C ARG A 250 0.14 17.22 8.54
N ILE A 251 0.68 18.36 8.08
CA ILE A 251 0.48 19.65 8.77
C ILE A 251 -0.98 20.09 8.72
N LYS A 252 -1.68 19.88 7.60
CA LYS A 252 -3.11 20.22 7.46
C LYS A 252 -4.02 19.40 8.39
N MET A 253 -3.56 18.25 8.86
CA MET A 253 -4.35 17.36 9.71
C MET A 253 -4.19 17.62 11.21
N ARG A 254 -3.28 18.52 11.62
CA ARG A 254 -3.06 18.95 13.01
C ARG A 254 -3.94 20.12 13.39
#